data_464c0c912fd51c0b26e8d482f0edcad9
#
_entry.id   464c0c912fd51c0b26e8d482f0edcad9
#
_cell.length_a   1.000
_cell.length_b   1.000
_cell.length_c   1.000
_cell.angle_alpha   90.00
_cell.angle_beta   90.00
_cell.angle_gamma   90.00
#
_symmetry.space_group_name_H-M   'P 1'
#
loop_
_entity.id
_entity.type
_entity.pdbx_description
1 polymer ?
#
loop_
_entity_poly.entity_id
_entity_poly.type
_entity_poly.pdbx_seq_one_letter_code
_entity_poly.pdbx_strand_id
1 'polypeptide(L)'
;MSVLSLNKVEDFLTELARLTPSEVLIVDNTSYDVFDAIEESGAIVTQRGKSAFDSASGEERLKKLFSVASLEAFGSFSRAQVSALGAIAEYLDATQKGKLPILRPPVIELKENNMRIDTATRRNLELTKSINTGTKHGSLLGTIDRTVTAAGGRLLERRISSPSMDISLIENRHKSVSYTHLTLPTILLV
;
A
#
# COMPACT_ATOMS: atom_id res chain seq x y z
N MET A 1 8.52 -1.26 -1.47
CA MET A 1 7.79 0.02 -1.68
C MET A 1 6.92 -0.14 -2.93
N SER A 2 5.77 0.54 -3.01
CA SER A 2 4.99 0.59 -4.26
C SER A 2 4.69 2.05 -4.60
N VAL A 3 4.49 2.35 -5.87
CA VAL A 3 4.17 3.70 -6.36
C VAL A 3 3.12 3.63 -7.45
N LEU A 4 2.15 4.52 -7.36
CA LEU A 4 1.04 4.67 -8.28
C LEU A 4 0.93 6.13 -8.70
N SER A 5 0.64 6.40 -9.98
CA SER A 5 0.34 7.74 -10.47
C SER A 5 -1.15 7.97 -10.53
N LEU A 6 -1.59 9.07 -9.94
CA LEU A 6 -2.99 9.49 -9.91
C LEU A 6 -3.11 10.85 -10.58
N ASN A 7 -4.12 11.03 -11.44
CA ASN A 7 -4.33 12.26 -12.19
C ASN A 7 -5.59 13.02 -11.74
N LYS A 8 -6.41 12.39 -10.90
CA LYS A 8 -7.67 12.95 -10.43
C LYS A 8 -7.78 12.80 -8.90
N VAL A 9 -8.40 13.77 -8.25
CA VAL A 9 -8.67 13.73 -6.80
C VAL A 9 -9.56 12.55 -6.43
N GLU A 10 -10.54 12.21 -7.24
CA GLU A 10 -11.42 11.04 -7.02
C GLU A 10 -10.66 9.72 -6.96
N ASP A 11 -9.65 9.57 -7.82
CA ASP A 11 -8.75 8.41 -7.78
C ASP A 11 -7.93 8.38 -6.47
N PHE A 12 -7.50 9.56 -6.01
CA PHE A 12 -6.79 9.68 -4.73
C PHE A 12 -7.67 9.28 -3.55
N LEU A 13 -8.92 9.75 -3.49
CA LEU A 13 -9.88 9.35 -2.45
C LEU A 13 -10.12 7.83 -2.42
N THR A 14 -10.24 7.24 -3.60
CA THR A 14 -10.40 5.78 -3.74
C THR A 14 -9.18 5.02 -3.22
N GLU A 15 -7.97 5.49 -3.54
CA GLU A 15 -6.73 4.88 -3.06
C GLU A 15 -6.50 5.09 -1.56
N LEU A 16 -6.84 6.26 -1.04
CA LEU A 16 -6.78 6.56 0.39
C LEU A 16 -7.69 5.60 1.19
N ALA A 17 -8.92 5.39 0.71
CA ALA A 17 -9.86 4.43 1.32
C ALA A 17 -9.40 2.97 1.18
N ARG A 18 -8.68 2.63 0.09
CA ARG A 18 -8.10 1.30 -0.12
C ARG A 18 -6.95 1.01 0.82
N LEU A 19 -6.04 1.98 0.97
CA LEU A 19 -4.80 1.82 1.73
C LEU A 19 -5.00 2.01 3.23
N THR A 20 -6.01 2.81 3.63
CA THR A 20 -6.24 3.20 5.02
C THR A 20 -4.94 3.50 5.77
N PRO A 21 -4.13 4.45 5.28
CA PRO A 21 -2.81 4.72 5.86
C PRO A 21 -2.95 5.29 7.27
N SER A 22 -1.99 4.98 8.13
CA SER A 22 -1.92 5.62 9.46
C SER A 22 -1.35 7.03 9.38
N GLU A 23 -0.50 7.29 8.38
CA GLU A 23 0.18 8.57 8.18
C GLU A 23 0.34 8.86 6.69
N VAL A 24 0.18 10.12 6.31
CA VAL A 24 0.35 10.62 4.94
C VAL A 24 1.33 11.78 4.92
N LEU A 25 2.39 11.65 4.11
CA LEU A 25 3.35 12.71 3.88
C LEU A 25 2.87 13.59 2.74
N ILE A 26 2.78 14.88 2.95
CA ILE A 26 2.42 15.87 1.94
C ILE A 26 3.44 17.01 1.86
N VAL A 27 3.49 17.65 0.70
CA VAL A 27 4.30 18.86 0.54
C VAL A 27 3.58 20.06 1.16
N ASP A 28 4.34 21.00 1.69
CA ASP A 28 3.80 22.31 2.12
C ASP A 28 3.02 22.94 0.95
N ASN A 29 1.87 23.55 1.25
CA ASN A 29 0.94 24.15 0.28
C ASN A 29 0.19 23.12 -0.61
N THR A 30 -0.03 21.92 -0.14
CA THR A 30 -0.99 20.98 -0.75
C THR A 30 -2.38 21.62 -0.76
N SER A 31 -3.18 21.35 -1.82
CA SER A 31 -4.54 21.90 -1.94
C SER A 31 -5.41 21.48 -0.76
N TYR A 32 -6.32 22.39 -0.37
CA TYR A 32 -7.22 22.20 0.77
C TYR A 32 -8.05 20.93 0.64
N ASP A 33 -8.58 20.64 -0.56
CA ASP A 33 -9.41 19.46 -0.83
C ASP A 33 -8.67 18.14 -0.53
N VAL A 34 -7.37 18.08 -0.86
CA VAL A 34 -6.54 16.89 -0.58
C VAL A 34 -6.24 16.79 0.90
N PHE A 35 -5.96 17.92 1.55
CA PHE A 35 -5.67 17.98 2.97
C PHE A 35 -6.87 17.49 3.78
N ASP A 36 -8.06 18.05 3.55
CA ASP A 36 -9.30 17.67 4.22
C ASP A 36 -9.63 16.19 4.01
N ALA A 37 -9.48 15.69 2.80
CA ALA A 37 -9.73 14.28 2.52
C ALA A 37 -8.82 13.34 3.34
N ILE A 38 -7.56 13.74 3.58
CA ILE A 38 -6.65 12.95 4.41
C ILE A 38 -7.09 13.01 5.88
N GLU A 39 -7.44 14.19 6.39
CA GLU A 39 -7.94 14.32 7.77
C GLU A 39 -9.22 13.53 8.00
N GLU A 40 -10.19 13.61 7.08
CA GLU A 40 -11.44 12.83 7.13
C GLU A 40 -11.19 11.31 7.11
N SER A 41 -10.11 10.86 6.50
CA SER A 41 -9.73 9.44 6.52
C SER A 41 -9.23 8.96 7.88
N GLY A 42 -8.93 9.87 8.81
CA GLY A 42 -8.33 9.60 10.11
C GLY A 42 -6.82 9.35 10.08
N ALA A 43 -6.17 9.60 8.96
CA ALA A 43 -4.71 9.52 8.83
C ALA A 43 -4.03 10.75 9.43
N ILE A 44 -2.87 10.56 10.03
CA ILE A 44 -2.03 11.68 10.49
C ILE A 44 -1.40 12.35 9.28
N VAL A 45 -1.55 13.68 9.19
CA VAL A 45 -0.91 14.47 8.15
C VAL A 45 0.46 14.94 8.62
N THR A 46 1.50 14.58 7.89
CA THR A 46 2.85 15.06 8.13
C THR A 46 3.32 15.91 6.96
N GLN A 47 3.42 17.22 7.18
CA GLN A 47 3.90 18.17 6.19
C GLN A 47 5.42 18.15 6.11
N ARG A 48 5.95 18.20 4.89
CA ARG A 48 7.39 18.27 4.60
C ARG A 48 7.65 19.37 3.58
N GLY A 49 8.79 20.04 3.74
CA GLY A 49 9.20 21.07 2.81
C GLY A 49 9.41 20.56 1.37
N LYS A 50 9.31 21.43 0.39
CA LYS A 50 9.49 21.10 -1.04
C LYS A 50 10.80 20.37 -1.34
N SER A 51 11.85 20.61 -0.56
CA SER A 51 13.16 19.95 -0.73
C SER A 51 13.11 18.44 -0.47
N ALA A 52 12.20 17.97 0.39
CA ALA A 52 12.01 16.55 0.62
C ALA A 52 11.45 15.84 -0.63
N PHE A 53 10.65 16.55 -1.42
CA PHE A 53 10.05 16.09 -2.66
C PHE A 53 10.85 16.47 -3.93
N ASP A 54 12.11 16.90 -3.78
CA ASP A 54 12.96 17.13 -4.94
C ASP A 54 13.35 15.80 -5.60
N SER A 55 13.06 15.69 -6.91
CA SER A 55 13.24 14.43 -7.64
C SER A 55 14.71 14.06 -7.84
N ALA A 56 15.61 15.05 -8.01
CA ALA A 56 17.03 14.79 -8.20
C ALA A 56 17.66 14.24 -6.92
N SER A 57 17.41 14.92 -5.79
CA SER A 57 17.84 14.46 -4.46
C SER A 57 17.16 13.13 -4.08
N GLY A 58 15.90 12.94 -4.49
CA GLY A 58 15.14 11.71 -4.29
C GLY A 58 15.77 10.53 -5.02
N GLU A 59 16.19 10.72 -6.26
CA GLU A 59 16.87 9.69 -7.05
C GLU A 59 18.18 9.26 -6.40
N GLU A 60 19.02 10.20 -5.97
CA GLU A 60 20.28 9.91 -5.30
C GLU A 60 20.08 9.16 -3.96
N ARG A 61 19.07 9.55 -3.18
CA ARG A 61 18.71 8.84 -1.94
C ARG A 61 18.30 7.40 -2.22
N LEU A 62 17.46 7.18 -3.23
CA LEU A 62 17.00 5.85 -3.60
C LEU A 62 18.12 4.97 -4.14
N LYS A 63 19.01 5.51 -4.98
CA LYS A 63 20.21 4.81 -5.45
C LYS A 63 21.09 4.35 -4.28
N LYS A 64 21.32 5.24 -3.33
CA LYS A 64 22.08 4.92 -2.11
C LYS A 64 21.37 3.88 -1.24
N LEU A 65 20.05 4.02 -1.04
CA LEU A 65 19.24 3.12 -0.22
C LEU A 65 19.26 1.68 -0.75
N PHE A 66 19.15 1.52 -2.07
CA PHE A 66 19.12 0.20 -2.71
C PHE A 66 20.48 -0.27 -3.25
N SER A 67 21.54 0.55 -3.06
CA SER A 67 22.90 0.25 -3.54
C SER A 67 22.97 -0.05 -5.04
N VAL A 68 22.27 0.76 -5.87
CA VAL A 68 22.20 0.62 -7.32
C VAL A 68 22.75 1.85 -8.03
N ALA A 69 23.32 1.67 -9.22
CA ALA A 69 23.80 2.76 -10.04
C ALA A 69 22.67 3.53 -10.74
N SER A 70 21.57 2.86 -11.09
CA SER A 70 20.40 3.44 -11.72
C SER A 70 19.12 2.82 -11.18
N LEU A 71 18.05 3.63 -11.08
CA LEU A 71 16.71 3.14 -10.71
C LEU A 71 16.03 2.38 -11.84
N GLU A 72 16.53 2.45 -13.06
CA GLU A 72 16.02 1.70 -14.22
C GLU A 72 16.02 0.18 -14.00
N ALA A 73 16.91 -0.31 -13.13
CA ALA A 73 16.89 -1.70 -12.69
C ALA A 73 15.56 -2.15 -12.06
N PHE A 74 14.77 -1.22 -11.56
CA PHE A 74 13.46 -1.48 -10.92
C PHE A 74 12.29 -1.05 -11.80
N GLY A 75 12.52 -0.36 -12.91
CA GLY A 75 11.52 0.14 -13.86
C GLY A 75 11.70 1.62 -14.22
N SER A 76 10.90 2.09 -15.17
CA SER A 76 10.91 3.49 -15.60
C SER A 76 9.96 4.31 -14.73
N PHE A 77 10.51 5.04 -13.77
CA PHE A 77 9.73 5.91 -12.88
C PHE A 77 9.59 7.31 -13.46
N SER A 78 8.40 7.88 -13.36
CA SER A 78 8.18 9.30 -13.65
C SER A 78 8.84 10.17 -12.58
N ARG A 79 9.08 11.45 -12.92
CA ARG A 79 9.63 12.43 -11.98
C ARG A 79 8.82 12.54 -10.68
N ALA A 80 7.48 12.52 -10.78
CA ALA A 80 6.60 12.58 -9.63
C ALA A 80 6.72 11.32 -8.75
N GLN A 81 6.87 10.14 -9.36
CA GLN A 81 7.07 8.89 -8.64
C GLN A 81 8.41 8.87 -7.88
N VAL A 82 9.49 9.33 -8.52
CA VAL A 82 10.81 9.46 -7.86
C VAL A 82 10.74 10.44 -6.70
N SER A 83 10.06 11.57 -6.90
CA SER A 83 9.85 12.58 -5.86
C SER A 83 9.14 11.99 -4.63
N ALA A 84 8.04 11.28 -4.82
CA ALA A 84 7.27 10.66 -3.74
C ALA A 84 8.07 9.56 -3.00
N LEU A 85 8.74 8.68 -3.75
CA LEU A 85 9.60 7.63 -3.18
C LEU A 85 10.79 8.21 -2.42
N GLY A 86 11.40 9.28 -2.95
CA GLY A 86 12.50 10.01 -2.32
C GLY A 86 12.09 10.69 -1.01
N ALA A 87 10.89 11.26 -0.95
CA ALA A 87 10.33 11.85 0.27
C ALA A 87 10.10 10.80 1.37
N ILE A 88 9.59 9.63 1.01
CA ILE A 88 9.45 8.51 1.95
C ILE A 88 10.82 8.06 2.46
N ALA A 89 11.81 7.93 1.57
CA ALA A 89 13.17 7.51 1.96
C ALA A 89 13.81 8.53 2.92
N GLU A 90 13.65 9.82 2.67
CA GLU A 90 14.14 10.89 3.54
C GLU A 90 13.45 10.86 4.90
N TYR A 91 12.13 10.69 4.91
CA TYR A 91 11.36 10.63 6.14
C TYR A 91 11.76 9.42 7.00
N LEU A 92 11.94 8.26 6.38
CA LEU A 92 12.38 7.06 7.09
C LEU A 92 13.79 7.22 7.67
N ASP A 93 14.71 7.82 6.93
CA ASP A 93 16.07 8.08 7.42
C ASP A 93 16.07 9.02 8.64
N ALA A 94 15.29 10.10 8.56
CA ALA A 94 15.13 11.06 9.65
C ALA A 94 14.48 10.45 10.91
N THR A 95 13.46 9.61 10.74
CA THR A 95 12.71 9.04 11.87
C THR A 95 13.39 7.82 12.47
N GLN A 96 14.04 6.98 11.66
CA GLN A 96 14.69 5.74 12.09
C GLN A 96 16.16 5.93 12.53
N LYS A 97 16.67 7.18 12.50
CA LYS A 97 18.04 7.54 12.95
C LYS A 97 19.11 6.61 12.37
N GLY A 98 19.06 6.35 11.06
CA GLY A 98 20.00 5.49 10.35
C GLY A 98 19.78 3.98 10.51
N LYS A 99 18.79 3.54 11.26
CA LYS A 99 18.39 2.12 11.36
C LYS A 99 17.23 1.82 10.42
N LEU A 100 17.45 2.00 9.11
CA LEU A 100 16.42 1.76 8.11
C LEU A 100 15.97 0.30 8.13
N PRO A 101 14.64 0.03 8.07
CA PRO A 101 14.14 -1.33 7.89
C PRO A 101 14.58 -1.86 6.52
N ILE A 102 14.62 -3.19 6.39
CA ILE A 102 14.85 -3.82 5.09
C ILE A 102 13.66 -3.51 4.18
N LEU A 103 13.86 -2.59 3.25
CA LEU A 103 12.86 -2.20 2.27
C LEU A 103 12.99 -3.03 1.00
N ARG A 104 11.85 -3.47 0.48
CA ARG A 104 11.83 -4.08 -0.86
C ARG A 104 11.98 -3.00 -1.92
N PRO A 105 12.62 -3.31 -3.07
CA PRO A 105 12.70 -2.40 -4.21
C PRO A 105 11.33 -1.83 -4.58
N PRO A 106 11.29 -0.59 -5.12
CA PRO A 106 10.05 0.03 -5.54
C PRO A 106 9.44 -0.71 -6.74
N VAL A 107 8.11 -0.84 -6.73
CA VAL A 107 7.34 -1.45 -7.82
C VAL A 107 6.26 -0.46 -8.26
N ILE A 108 6.11 -0.30 -9.57
CA ILE A 108 5.03 0.50 -10.14
C ILE A 108 3.74 -0.32 -10.07
N GLU A 109 2.74 0.18 -9.36
CA GLU A 109 1.39 -0.38 -9.39
C GLU A 109 0.64 0.15 -10.62
N LEU A 110 0.10 -0.76 -11.42
CA LEU A 110 -0.80 -0.42 -12.52
C LEU A 110 -2.23 -0.41 -11.99
N LYS A 111 -2.97 0.66 -12.29
CA LYS A 111 -4.38 0.81 -11.88
C LYS A 111 -5.26 -0.35 -12.35
N GLU A 112 -4.93 -0.95 -13.47
CA GLU A 112 -5.70 -2.00 -14.15
C GLU A 112 -5.59 -3.37 -13.48
N ASN A 113 -4.60 -3.58 -12.63
CA ASN A 113 -4.35 -4.89 -12.01
C ASN A 113 -5.29 -5.20 -10.84
N ASN A 114 -5.95 -4.19 -10.28
CA ASN A 114 -6.83 -4.34 -9.14
C ASN A 114 -8.24 -3.83 -9.45
N MET A 115 -9.24 -4.52 -8.91
CA MET A 115 -10.63 -4.09 -8.99
C MET A 115 -10.80 -2.72 -8.30
N ARG A 116 -11.37 -1.78 -9.03
CA ARG A 116 -11.64 -0.43 -8.49
C ARG A 116 -12.94 -0.48 -7.68
N ILE A 117 -12.82 -0.30 -6.39
CA ILE A 117 -13.94 -0.23 -5.47
C ILE A 117 -13.92 1.16 -4.86
N ASP A 118 -14.90 1.99 -5.19
CA ASP A 118 -15.01 3.34 -4.64
C ASP A 118 -15.27 3.33 -3.13
N THR A 119 -15.10 4.49 -2.50
CA THR A 119 -15.19 4.62 -1.04
C THR A 119 -16.59 4.25 -0.52
N ALA A 120 -17.65 4.64 -1.21
CA ALA A 120 -19.02 4.35 -0.78
C ALA A 120 -19.33 2.85 -0.91
N THR A 121 -18.97 2.23 -2.03
CA THR A 121 -19.11 0.79 -2.23
C THR A 121 -18.30 -0.01 -1.21
N ARG A 122 -17.07 0.37 -0.95
CA ARG A 122 -16.20 -0.28 0.05
C ARG A 122 -16.83 -0.24 1.44
N ARG A 123 -17.37 0.92 1.84
CA ARG A 123 -18.07 1.10 3.10
C ARG A 123 -19.33 0.22 3.16
N ASN A 124 -20.17 0.27 2.11
CA ASN A 124 -21.44 -0.46 2.07
C ASN A 124 -21.26 -1.98 2.06
N LEU A 125 -20.17 -2.48 1.46
CA LEU A 125 -19.82 -3.90 1.50
C LEU A 125 -19.16 -4.34 2.82
N GLU A 126 -18.89 -3.41 3.73
CA GLU A 126 -18.23 -3.69 5.00
C GLU A 126 -17.00 -4.60 4.88
N LEU A 127 -16.14 -4.32 3.89
CA LEU A 127 -15.04 -5.23 3.53
C LEU A 127 -14.05 -5.44 4.68
N THR A 128 -13.63 -4.37 5.34
CA THR A 128 -12.60 -4.41 6.40
C THR A 128 -13.09 -3.89 7.74
N LYS A 129 -14.12 -3.03 7.73
CA LYS A 129 -14.72 -2.44 8.92
C LYS A 129 -16.23 -2.47 8.81
N SER A 130 -16.91 -2.74 9.91
CA SER A 130 -18.37 -2.66 10.00
C SER A 130 -18.85 -1.20 10.07
N ILE A 131 -19.96 -0.88 9.42
CA ILE A 131 -20.60 0.44 9.48
C ILE A 131 -21.05 0.76 10.91
N ASN A 132 -21.58 -0.23 11.60
CA ASN A 132 -22.17 -0.03 12.92
C ASN A 132 -21.13 0.22 14.00
N THR A 133 -20.00 -0.47 13.95
CA THR A 133 -18.99 -0.45 15.03
C THR A 133 -17.70 0.28 14.65
N GLY A 134 -17.47 0.53 13.36
CA GLY A 134 -16.21 1.07 12.85
C GLY A 134 -15.00 0.13 13.01
N THR A 135 -15.23 -1.09 13.54
CA THR A 135 -14.18 -2.06 13.82
C THR A 135 -14.19 -3.21 12.82
N LYS A 136 -13.15 -4.06 12.87
CA LYS A 136 -13.06 -5.28 12.06
C LYS A 136 -14.19 -6.28 12.37
N HIS A 137 -14.65 -6.31 13.61
CA HIS A 137 -15.74 -7.20 14.02
C HIS A 137 -17.04 -6.85 13.29
N GLY A 138 -17.72 -7.83 12.71
CA GLY A 138 -18.91 -7.67 11.87
C GLY A 138 -18.63 -7.36 10.40
N SER A 139 -17.36 -7.17 9.99
CA SER A 139 -16.98 -7.02 8.59
C SER A 139 -16.73 -8.35 7.88
N LEU A 140 -16.63 -8.33 6.55
CA LEU A 140 -16.22 -9.49 5.76
C LEU A 140 -14.87 -10.03 6.25
N LEU A 141 -13.88 -9.15 6.41
CA LEU A 141 -12.56 -9.52 6.93
C LEU A 141 -12.68 -10.18 8.31
N GLY A 142 -13.46 -9.61 9.22
CA GLY A 142 -13.65 -10.18 10.56
C GLY A 142 -14.28 -11.56 10.56
N THR A 143 -15.17 -11.82 9.60
CA THR A 143 -15.87 -13.11 9.46
C THR A 143 -14.98 -14.22 8.92
N ILE A 144 -14.14 -13.92 7.93
CA ILE A 144 -13.35 -14.94 7.23
C ILE A 144 -11.90 -15.08 7.74
N ASP A 145 -11.41 -14.15 8.57
CA ASP A 145 -10.04 -14.21 9.07
C ASP A 145 -9.87 -15.36 10.07
N ARG A 146 -9.12 -16.34 9.65
CA ARG A 146 -8.65 -17.49 10.44
C ARG A 146 -7.13 -17.56 10.49
N THR A 147 -6.45 -16.45 10.15
CA THR A 147 -4.99 -16.44 10.11
C THR A 147 -4.39 -16.54 11.51
N VAL A 148 -3.30 -17.31 11.61
CA VAL A 148 -2.59 -17.52 12.88
C VAL A 148 -1.50 -16.45 13.09
N THR A 149 -0.96 -15.88 12.01
CA THR A 149 0.14 -14.93 12.08
C THR A 149 -0.31 -13.52 11.69
N ALA A 150 0.29 -12.51 12.33
CA ALA A 150 0.05 -11.11 11.97
C ALA A 150 0.38 -10.80 10.48
N ALA A 151 1.37 -11.49 9.91
CA ALA A 151 1.70 -11.34 8.49
C ALA A 151 0.60 -11.90 7.59
N GLY A 152 0.03 -13.06 7.97
CA GLY A 152 -1.12 -13.65 7.28
C GLY A 152 -2.35 -12.75 7.32
N GLY A 153 -2.68 -12.19 8.49
CA GLY A 153 -3.79 -11.24 8.65
C GLY A 153 -3.64 -10.02 7.75
N ARG A 154 -2.46 -9.39 7.75
CA ARG A 154 -2.18 -8.26 6.86
C ARG A 154 -2.28 -8.62 5.36
N LEU A 155 -1.84 -9.83 5.00
CA LEU A 155 -1.95 -10.29 3.61
C LEU A 155 -3.40 -10.51 3.21
N LEU A 156 -4.21 -11.12 4.07
CA LEU A 156 -5.64 -11.33 3.85
C LEU A 156 -6.38 -9.99 3.70
N GLU A 157 -6.17 -9.06 4.62
CA GLU A 157 -6.74 -7.72 4.57
C GLU A 157 -6.39 -7.00 3.27
N ARG A 158 -5.12 -7.03 2.86
CA ARG A 158 -4.69 -6.43 1.59
C ARG A 158 -5.38 -7.09 0.38
N ARG A 159 -5.57 -8.40 0.38
CA ARG A 159 -6.24 -9.12 -0.73
C ARG A 159 -7.73 -8.79 -0.81
N ILE A 160 -8.40 -8.63 0.32
CA ILE A 160 -9.81 -8.21 0.38
C ILE A 160 -9.95 -6.75 -0.06
N SER A 161 -9.06 -5.88 0.41
CA SER A 161 -9.06 -4.46 0.08
C SER A 161 -8.70 -4.19 -1.39
N SER A 162 -7.95 -5.09 -2.03
CA SER A 162 -7.46 -4.93 -3.41
C SER A 162 -7.60 -6.25 -4.18
N PRO A 163 -8.82 -6.66 -4.55
CA PRO A 163 -9.03 -7.85 -5.34
C PRO A 163 -8.32 -7.72 -6.71
N SER A 164 -7.61 -8.77 -7.11
CA SER A 164 -6.92 -8.79 -8.39
C SER A 164 -7.90 -8.99 -9.54
N MET A 165 -7.64 -8.35 -10.67
CA MET A 165 -8.31 -8.61 -11.95
C MET A 165 -7.46 -9.51 -12.87
N ASP A 166 -6.25 -9.85 -12.48
CA ASP A 166 -5.38 -10.77 -13.22
C ASP A 166 -5.77 -12.23 -12.93
N ILE A 167 -6.37 -12.87 -13.91
CA ILE A 167 -6.84 -14.26 -13.83
C ILE A 167 -5.69 -15.22 -13.53
N SER A 168 -4.54 -15.03 -14.17
CA SER A 168 -3.36 -15.89 -13.96
C SER A 168 -2.85 -15.82 -12.53
N LEU A 169 -2.85 -14.61 -11.95
CA LEU A 169 -2.48 -14.40 -10.55
C LEU A 169 -3.50 -15.04 -9.61
N ILE A 170 -4.80 -14.95 -9.91
CA ILE A 170 -5.86 -15.57 -9.11
C ILE A 170 -5.72 -17.09 -9.13
N GLU A 171 -5.55 -17.69 -10.31
CA GLU A 171 -5.35 -19.14 -10.45
C GLU A 171 -4.10 -19.63 -9.71
N ASN A 172 -2.99 -18.91 -9.81
CA ASN A 172 -1.76 -19.25 -9.08
C ASN A 172 -1.95 -19.18 -7.56
N ARG A 173 -2.72 -18.22 -7.06
CA ARG A 173 -3.10 -18.16 -5.64
C ARG A 173 -3.94 -19.37 -5.23
N HIS A 174 -4.92 -19.78 -6.05
CA HIS A 174 -5.75 -20.96 -5.79
C HIS A 174 -4.90 -22.26 -5.79
N LYS A 175 -4.00 -22.41 -6.76
CA LYS A 175 -3.07 -23.56 -6.80
C LYS A 175 -2.20 -23.64 -5.54
N SER A 176 -1.71 -22.50 -5.07
CA SER A 176 -0.90 -22.45 -3.83
C SER A 176 -1.70 -22.89 -2.60
N VAL A 177 -2.98 -22.54 -2.50
CA VAL A 177 -3.86 -22.98 -1.41
C VAL A 177 -4.12 -24.50 -1.52
N SER A 178 -4.46 -24.99 -2.71
CA SER A 178 -4.68 -26.42 -2.94
C SER A 178 -3.46 -27.25 -2.58
N TYR A 179 -2.25 -26.79 -2.93
CA TYR A 179 -1.01 -27.47 -2.57
C TYR A 179 -0.83 -27.57 -1.04
N THR A 180 -1.08 -26.48 -0.31
CA THR A 180 -0.98 -26.48 1.17
C THR A 180 -1.99 -27.43 1.81
N HIS A 181 -3.21 -27.51 1.30
CA HIS A 181 -4.22 -28.42 1.83
C HIS A 181 -3.94 -29.90 1.54
N LEU A 182 -3.27 -30.20 0.43
CA LEU A 182 -2.95 -31.59 0.04
C LEU A 182 -1.67 -32.13 0.71
N THR A 183 -0.72 -31.25 1.04
CA THR A 183 0.61 -31.69 1.51
C THR A 183 0.79 -31.59 3.03
N LEU A 184 0.17 -30.63 3.71
CA LEU A 184 0.33 -30.49 5.16
C LEU A 184 -0.26 -31.64 6.00
N PRO A 185 -1.40 -32.26 5.66
CA PRO A 185 -1.89 -33.41 6.42
C PRO A 185 -1.01 -34.64 6.34
N THR A 186 -0.20 -34.78 5.27
CA THR A 186 0.67 -35.94 5.05
C THR A 186 1.96 -35.91 5.87
N ILE A 187 2.39 -34.74 6.32
CA ILE A 187 3.60 -34.53 7.11
C ILE A 187 3.37 -34.78 8.61
N LEU A 188 2.13 -34.76 9.07
CA LEU A 188 1.77 -34.98 10.48
C LEU A 188 1.50 -36.48 10.84
N LEU A 189 1.72 -37.40 9.93
CA LEU A 189 1.51 -38.84 10.10
C LEU A 189 2.80 -39.67 10.09
N VAL A 190 3.95 -39.04 10.38
CA VAL A 190 5.23 -39.77 10.58
C VAL A 190 5.75 -39.56 11.99
#